data_0bea611cb3f3312b538ceaca05eb7990
#
_entry.id   0bea611cb3f3312b538ceaca05eb7990
#
_cell.length_a   1.000
_cell.length_b   1.000
_cell.length_c   1.000
_cell.angle_alpha   90.00
_cell.angle_beta   90.00
_cell.angle_gamma   90.00
#
_symmetry.space_group_name_H-M   'P 1'
#
loop_
_entity.id
_entity.type
_entity.pdbx_description
1 polymer ?
#
loop_
_entity_poly.entity_id
_entity_poly.type
_entity_poly.pdbx_seq_one_letter_code
_entity_poly.pdbx_strand_id
1 'polypeptide(L)'
;YIHGLLGKNGIGKTTLLKLISGLLFPDKGEIKVGEFVPSQRKVAFLYDTFFLSEDLYESRLTIEKFCKVNSVFYPKFSASDFENFLKDFDIEDTKQRLDKLSYGTRKKVLIAFGLACHCKLMLLDEPTNGLDIPSKSQFRKVMLKAMTDESCIIISTHQVRDLHNLIDSVLILDNTNVLLNASNEEICDKIYFGTADKINSEEKLLFSEDS
;
A
#
# COMPACT_ATOMS: atom_id res chain seq x y z
N TYR A 1 10.16 -4.78 2.70
CA TYR A 1 10.34 -3.49 2.02
C TYR A 1 8.99 -2.88 1.66
N ILE A 2 8.87 -1.54 1.78
CA ILE A 2 7.69 -0.78 1.35
C ILE A 2 8.06 0.09 0.15
N HIS A 3 7.36 -0.12 -0.96
CA HIS A 3 7.55 0.61 -2.20
C HIS A 3 6.41 1.60 -2.42
N GLY A 4 6.73 2.87 -2.64
CA GLY A 4 5.76 3.90 -3.01
C GLY A 4 5.54 3.96 -4.51
N LEU A 5 4.33 3.66 -4.98
CA LEU A 5 3.91 3.85 -6.37
C LEU A 5 3.25 5.23 -6.51
N LEU A 6 4.00 6.19 -7.02
CA LEU A 6 3.60 7.59 -7.08
C LEU A 6 3.18 8.02 -8.49
N GLY A 7 2.31 9.00 -8.57
CA GLY A 7 1.86 9.59 -9.83
C GLY A 7 0.50 10.27 -9.68
N LYS A 8 0.15 11.10 -10.66
CA LYS A 8 -1.13 11.82 -10.69
C LYS A 8 -2.32 10.86 -10.74
N ASN A 9 -3.50 11.36 -10.37
CA ASN A 9 -4.73 10.57 -10.52
C ASN A 9 -4.98 10.27 -12.01
N GLY A 10 -5.47 9.05 -12.28
CA GLY A 10 -5.73 8.59 -13.65
C GLY A 10 -4.51 8.10 -14.43
N ILE A 11 -3.28 8.14 -13.87
CA ILE A 11 -2.05 7.73 -14.56
C ILE A 11 -1.90 6.21 -14.74
N GLY A 12 -2.77 5.41 -14.10
CA GLY A 12 -2.72 3.95 -14.21
C GLY A 12 -2.19 3.20 -13.00
N LYS A 13 -1.97 3.85 -11.83
CA LYS A 13 -1.51 3.20 -10.60
C LYS A 13 -2.38 2.00 -10.21
N THR A 14 -3.69 2.22 -10.07
CA THR A 14 -4.68 1.17 -9.76
C THR A 14 -4.66 0.04 -10.80
N THR A 15 -4.55 0.39 -12.09
CA THR A 15 -4.45 -0.60 -13.17
C THR A 15 -3.21 -1.46 -13.02
N LEU A 16 -2.06 -0.85 -12.74
CA LEU A 16 -0.81 -1.58 -12.51
C LEU A 16 -0.93 -2.52 -11.30
N LEU A 17 -1.48 -2.04 -10.17
CA LEU A 17 -1.68 -2.91 -8.99
C LEU A 17 -2.62 -4.08 -9.31
N LYS A 18 -3.71 -3.85 -10.07
CA LYS A 18 -4.62 -4.92 -10.49
C LYS A 18 -3.96 -5.92 -11.45
N LEU A 19 -3.06 -5.48 -12.32
CA LEU A 19 -2.26 -6.35 -13.18
C LEU A 19 -1.29 -7.20 -12.35
N ILE A 20 -0.58 -6.58 -11.39
CA ILE A 20 0.35 -7.29 -10.48
C ILE A 20 -0.40 -8.30 -9.60
N SER A 21 -1.64 -8.00 -9.17
CA SER A 21 -2.46 -8.93 -8.37
C SER A 21 -3.12 -10.05 -9.18
N GLY A 22 -3.05 -10.00 -10.52
CA GLY A 22 -3.74 -10.96 -11.41
C GLY A 22 -5.25 -10.75 -11.50
N LEU A 23 -5.75 -9.56 -11.12
CA LEU A 23 -7.15 -9.17 -11.31
C LEU A 23 -7.41 -8.64 -12.72
N LEU A 24 -6.38 -8.12 -13.38
CA LEU A 24 -6.40 -7.73 -14.79
C LEU A 24 -5.34 -8.51 -15.56
N PHE A 25 -5.53 -8.59 -16.87
CA PHE A 25 -4.61 -9.26 -17.80
C PHE A 25 -4.00 -8.24 -18.73
N PRO A 26 -2.65 -8.27 -18.97
CA PRO A 26 -2.03 -7.36 -19.92
C PRO A 26 -2.41 -7.69 -21.35
N ASP A 27 -2.72 -6.69 -22.16
CA ASP A 27 -2.95 -6.87 -23.60
C ASP A 27 -1.66 -7.25 -24.34
N LYS A 28 -0.51 -6.73 -23.87
CA LYS A 28 0.82 -7.00 -24.43
C LYS A 28 1.84 -7.01 -23.29
N GLY A 29 2.94 -7.72 -23.51
CA GLY A 29 4.01 -7.85 -22.53
C GLY A 29 3.72 -8.93 -21.49
N GLU A 30 4.59 -9.02 -20.49
CA GLU A 30 4.52 -9.99 -19.41
C GLU A 30 4.80 -9.32 -18.06
N ILE A 31 4.11 -9.78 -17.02
CA ILE A 31 4.36 -9.38 -15.64
C ILE A 31 4.80 -10.61 -14.87
N LYS A 32 5.89 -10.47 -14.09
CA LYS A 32 6.39 -11.51 -13.19
C LYS A 32 6.46 -10.98 -11.76
N VAL A 33 6.07 -11.82 -10.82
CA VAL A 33 6.22 -11.60 -9.38
C VAL A 33 6.95 -12.81 -8.81
N GLY A 34 8.25 -12.67 -8.56
CA GLY A 34 9.11 -13.80 -8.29
C GLY A 34 9.06 -14.81 -9.45
N GLU A 35 8.72 -16.05 -9.13
CA GLU A 35 8.54 -17.14 -10.12
C GLU A 35 7.14 -17.19 -10.76
N PHE A 36 6.20 -16.35 -10.30
CA PHE A 36 4.82 -16.39 -10.75
C PHE A 36 4.53 -15.38 -11.85
N VAL A 37 3.67 -15.78 -12.78
CA VAL A 37 3.00 -14.92 -13.74
C VAL A 37 1.58 -14.68 -13.20
N PRO A 38 1.25 -13.46 -12.69
CA PRO A 38 -0.02 -13.19 -12.00
C PRO A 38 -1.26 -13.56 -12.80
N SER A 39 -1.22 -13.37 -14.13
CA SER A 39 -2.34 -13.71 -15.03
C SER A 39 -2.69 -15.20 -15.04
N GLN A 40 -1.77 -16.08 -14.65
CA GLN A 40 -2.04 -17.51 -14.51
C GLN A 40 -2.86 -17.85 -13.24
N ARG A 41 -2.96 -16.91 -12.28
CA ARG A 41 -3.75 -17.04 -11.05
C ARG A 41 -3.52 -18.35 -10.30
N LYS A 42 -2.25 -18.79 -10.25
CA LYS A 42 -1.89 -20.00 -9.50
C LYS A 42 -2.28 -19.83 -8.02
N VAL A 43 -2.84 -20.87 -7.43
CA VAL A 43 -3.32 -20.84 -6.03
C VAL A 43 -2.22 -20.43 -5.06
N ALA A 44 -0.99 -20.94 -5.25
CA ALA A 44 0.16 -20.57 -4.42
C ALA A 44 0.48 -19.05 -4.48
N PHE A 45 0.31 -18.42 -5.64
CA PHE A 45 0.45 -16.97 -5.79
C PHE A 45 -0.66 -16.21 -5.07
N LEU A 46 -1.92 -16.66 -5.23
CA LEU A 46 -3.08 -16.00 -4.60
C LEU A 46 -3.05 -16.10 -3.07
N TYR A 47 -2.55 -17.20 -2.51
CA TYR A 47 -2.39 -17.38 -1.06
C TYR A 47 -1.39 -16.43 -0.43
N ASP A 48 -0.40 -15.97 -1.19
CA ASP A 48 0.66 -15.06 -0.75
C ASP A 48 0.51 -13.62 -1.30
N THR A 49 -0.67 -13.28 -1.85
CA THR A 49 -0.95 -11.94 -2.39
C THR A 49 -2.22 -11.37 -1.77
N PHE A 50 -2.13 -10.19 -1.18
CA PHE A 50 -3.27 -9.42 -0.70
C PHE A 50 -3.38 -8.11 -1.50
N PHE A 51 -4.59 -7.77 -1.96
CA PHE A 51 -4.88 -6.51 -2.65
C PHE A 51 -6.03 -5.78 -1.97
N LEU A 52 -5.78 -4.54 -1.55
CA LEU A 52 -6.78 -3.61 -1.07
C LEU A 52 -7.00 -2.51 -2.10
N SER A 53 -8.19 -2.47 -2.69
CA SER A 53 -8.61 -1.41 -3.60
C SER A 53 -8.99 -0.15 -2.85
N GLU A 54 -8.83 1.02 -3.50
CA GLU A 54 -9.37 2.28 -3.00
C GLU A 54 -10.89 2.18 -2.81
N ASP A 55 -11.60 1.63 -3.80
CA ASP A 55 -13.03 1.34 -3.71
C ASP A 55 -13.27 0.13 -2.82
N LEU A 56 -13.74 0.38 -1.60
CA LEU A 56 -13.95 -0.67 -0.62
C LEU A 56 -15.25 -1.44 -0.89
N TYR A 57 -15.13 -2.76 -0.87
CA TYR A 57 -16.30 -3.64 -0.95
C TYR A 57 -17.25 -3.41 0.24
N GLU A 58 -18.53 -3.21 -0.06
CA GLU A 58 -19.58 -3.11 0.96
C GLU A 58 -20.04 -4.50 1.37
N SER A 59 -19.90 -4.81 2.65
CA SER A 59 -20.32 -6.10 3.21
C SER A 59 -21.28 -5.89 4.39
N ARG A 60 -22.35 -6.67 4.41
CA ARG A 60 -23.28 -6.73 5.54
C ARG A 60 -22.81 -7.64 6.67
N LEU A 61 -21.66 -8.28 6.51
CA LEU A 61 -21.05 -9.10 7.55
C LEU A 61 -20.55 -8.23 8.71
N THR A 62 -20.55 -8.76 9.90
CA THR A 62 -19.81 -8.19 11.03
C THR A 62 -18.30 -8.37 10.78
N ILE A 63 -17.46 -7.58 11.47
CA ILE A 63 -15.99 -7.70 11.38
C ILE A 63 -15.57 -9.15 11.66
N GLU A 64 -16.08 -9.74 12.72
CA GLU A 64 -15.81 -11.14 13.11
C GLU A 64 -16.21 -12.13 11.99
N LYS A 65 -17.44 -12.00 11.45
CA LYS A 65 -17.89 -12.88 10.35
C LYS A 65 -17.09 -12.67 9.07
N PHE A 66 -16.76 -11.43 8.74
CA PHE A 66 -15.90 -11.11 7.60
C PHE A 66 -14.54 -11.80 7.75
N CYS A 67 -13.92 -11.68 8.91
CA CYS A 67 -12.66 -12.33 9.23
C CYS A 67 -12.76 -13.85 9.05
N LYS A 68 -13.77 -14.50 9.68
CA LYS A 68 -13.97 -15.95 9.62
C LYS A 68 -14.16 -16.47 8.19
N VAL A 69 -14.90 -15.75 7.35
CA VAL A 69 -15.19 -16.19 5.96
C VAL A 69 -13.98 -16.00 5.05
N ASN A 70 -13.19 -14.92 5.24
CA ASN A 70 -12.10 -14.60 4.33
C ASN A 70 -10.76 -15.20 4.75
N SER A 71 -10.52 -15.43 6.04
CA SER A 71 -9.25 -15.98 6.54
C SER A 71 -8.92 -17.37 5.98
N VAL A 72 -9.93 -18.15 5.60
CA VAL A 72 -9.75 -19.50 5.03
C VAL A 72 -8.96 -19.49 3.71
N PHE A 73 -8.90 -18.35 3.02
CA PHE A 73 -8.13 -18.19 1.78
C PHE A 73 -6.67 -17.82 2.02
N TYR A 74 -6.26 -17.57 3.26
CA TYR A 74 -4.92 -17.14 3.63
C TYR A 74 -4.32 -18.10 4.64
N PRO A 75 -3.51 -19.07 4.20
CA PRO A 75 -3.00 -20.13 5.07
C PRO A 75 -2.15 -19.64 6.26
N LYS A 76 -1.55 -18.45 6.14
CA LYS A 76 -0.72 -17.82 7.18
C LYS A 76 -1.50 -16.83 8.05
N PHE A 77 -2.82 -16.74 7.90
CA PHE A 77 -3.62 -15.80 8.66
C PHE A 77 -3.50 -16.04 10.17
N SER A 78 -3.21 -14.97 10.91
CA SER A 78 -3.11 -14.96 12.38
C SER A 78 -4.28 -14.19 12.99
N ALA A 79 -5.18 -14.90 13.67
CA ALA A 79 -6.31 -14.29 14.37
C ALA A 79 -5.84 -13.37 15.50
N SER A 80 -4.78 -13.74 16.22
CA SER A 80 -4.19 -12.92 17.29
C SER A 80 -3.62 -11.61 16.77
N ASP A 81 -2.97 -11.65 15.61
CA ASP A 81 -2.42 -10.42 15.00
C ASP A 81 -3.54 -9.52 14.47
N PHE A 82 -4.59 -10.11 13.90
CA PHE A 82 -5.77 -9.36 13.49
C PHE A 82 -6.39 -8.60 14.66
N GLU A 83 -6.60 -9.26 15.81
CA GLU A 83 -7.11 -8.62 17.03
C GLU A 83 -6.17 -7.52 17.53
N ASN A 84 -4.87 -7.74 17.52
CA ASN A 84 -3.88 -6.74 17.92
C ASN A 84 -3.88 -5.52 16.99
N PHE A 85 -3.94 -5.72 15.67
CA PHE A 85 -4.02 -4.61 14.71
C PHE A 85 -5.35 -3.84 14.82
N LEU A 86 -6.47 -4.51 15.12
CA LEU A 86 -7.72 -3.81 15.40
C LEU A 86 -7.60 -2.91 16.63
N LYS A 87 -6.97 -3.38 17.72
CA LYS A 87 -6.70 -2.58 18.91
C LYS A 87 -5.77 -1.39 18.60
N ASP A 88 -4.72 -1.60 17.80
CA ASP A 88 -3.81 -0.54 17.38
C ASP A 88 -4.54 0.56 16.54
N PHE A 89 -5.68 0.21 15.93
CA PHE A 89 -6.58 1.13 15.22
C PHE A 89 -7.76 1.64 16.06
N ASP A 90 -7.78 1.39 17.37
CA ASP A 90 -8.88 1.74 18.31
C ASP A 90 -10.23 1.11 17.92
N ILE A 91 -10.22 -0.13 17.41
CA ILE A 91 -11.42 -0.87 17.03
C ILE A 91 -11.60 -2.04 17.98
N GLU A 92 -12.53 -1.91 18.94
CA GLU A 92 -12.79 -2.91 19.98
C GLU A 92 -14.00 -3.80 19.67
N ASP A 93 -15.06 -3.22 19.08
CA ASP A 93 -16.30 -3.94 18.81
C ASP A 93 -16.30 -4.61 17.45
N THR A 94 -15.98 -5.90 17.43
CA THR A 94 -15.95 -6.74 16.22
C THR A 94 -17.34 -7.23 15.77
N LYS A 95 -18.41 -6.97 16.55
CA LYS A 95 -19.80 -7.31 16.20
C LYS A 95 -20.46 -6.27 15.30
N GLN A 96 -19.83 -5.11 15.10
CA GLN A 96 -20.31 -4.10 14.17
C GLN A 96 -20.24 -4.60 12.72
N ARG A 97 -21.26 -4.26 11.94
CA ARG A 97 -21.31 -4.58 10.52
C ARG A 97 -20.44 -3.63 9.71
N LEU A 98 -19.71 -4.15 8.72
CA LEU A 98 -18.82 -3.36 7.86
C LEU A 98 -19.55 -2.24 7.12
N ASP A 99 -20.79 -2.46 6.64
CA ASP A 99 -21.60 -1.44 5.95
C ASP A 99 -22.10 -0.31 6.89
N LYS A 100 -21.97 -0.46 8.20
CA LYS A 100 -22.33 0.55 9.20
C LYS A 100 -21.14 1.34 9.73
N LEU A 101 -19.93 0.92 9.41
CA LEU A 101 -18.72 1.66 9.77
C LEU A 101 -18.52 2.87 8.87
N SER A 102 -17.84 3.90 9.39
CA SER A 102 -17.34 4.97 8.56
C SER A 102 -16.39 4.42 7.50
N TYR A 103 -16.21 5.13 6.40
CA TYR A 103 -15.26 4.73 5.35
C TYR A 103 -13.85 4.50 5.91
N GLY A 104 -13.34 5.43 6.73
CA GLY A 104 -12.02 5.31 7.37
C GLY A 104 -11.92 4.12 8.31
N THR A 105 -12.94 3.86 9.16
CA THR A 105 -12.95 2.71 10.07
C THR A 105 -12.99 1.40 9.29
N ARG A 106 -13.81 1.31 8.24
CA ARG A 106 -13.86 0.14 7.35
C ARG A 106 -12.52 -0.13 6.71
N LYS A 107 -11.84 0.92 6.22
CA LYS A 107 -10.51 0.81 5.63
C LYS A 107 -9.49 0.27 6.63
N LYS A 108 -9.48 0.78 7.88
CA LYS A 108 -8.63 0.27 8.96
C LYS A 108 -8.85 -1.23 9.23
N VAL A 109 -10.11 -1.69 9.28
CA VAL A 109 -10.43 -3.12 9.43
C VAL A 109 -9.83 -3.96 8.30
N LEU A 110 -9.98 -3.52 7.04
CA LEU A 110 -9.48 -4.24 5.88
C LEU A 110 -7.94 -4.25 5.83
N ILE A 111 -7.29 -3.16 6.24
CA ILE A 111 -5.83 -3.09 6.37
C ILE A 111 -5.36 -4.07 7.47
N ALA A 112 -5.99 -4.03 8.66
CA ALA A 112 -5.68 -4.95 9.75
C ALA A 112 -5.81 -6.42 9.31
N PHE A 113 -6.87 -6.75 8.56
CA PHE A 113 -7.06 -8.08 7.99
C PHE A 113 -5.95 -8.45 7.02
N GLY A 114 -5.60 -7.57 6.07
CA GLY A 114 -4.54 -7.81 5.09
C GLY A 114 -3.17 -8.04 5.73
N LEU A 115 -2.84 -7.26 6.76
CA LEU A 115 -1.59 -7.43 7.52
C LEU A 115 -1.57 -8.77 8.26
N ALA A 116 -2.69 -9.17 8.88
CA ALA A 116 -2.83 -10.44 9.56
C ALA A 116 -2.79 -11.68 8.64
N CYS A 117 -2.95 -11.49 7.32
CA CYS A 117 -2.79 -12.56 6.34
C CYS A 117 -1.32 -12.98 6.14
N HIS A 118 -0.35 -12.18 6.56
CA HIS A 118 1.09 -12.44 6.40
C HIS A 118 1.49 -12.84 4.98
N CYS A 119 0.88 -12.18 3.99
CA CYS A 119 1.21 -12.38 2.58
C CYS A 119 2.59 -11.82 2.25
N LYS A 120 3.32 -12.50 1.36
CA LYS A 120 4.60 -12.00 0.84
C LYS A 120 4.44 -10.74 0.02
N LEU A 121 3.32 -10.61 -0.70
CA LEU A 121 2.98 -9.42 -1.48
C LEU A 121 1.70 -8.77 -0.97
N MET A 122 1.80 -7.52 -0.56
CA MET A 122 0.65 -6.70 -0.17
C MET A 122 0.56 -5.46 -1.06
N LEU A 123 -0.56 -5.30 -1.73
CA LEU A 123 -0.83 -4.21 -2.65
C LEU A 123 -1.93 -3.32 -2.06
N LEU A 124 -1.62 -2.06 -1.81
CA LEU A 124 -2.53 -1.10 -1.20
C LEU A 124 -2.77 0.08 -2.14
N ASP A 125 -4.00 0.23 -2.59
CA ASP A 125 -4.39 1.33 -3.47
C ASP A 125 -4.99 2.47 -2.66
N GLU A 126 -4.27 3.61 -2.61
CA GLU A 126 -4.62 4.83 -1.87
C GLU A 126 -5.08 4.53 -0.40
N PRO A 127 -4.29 3.79 0.41
CA PRO A 127 -4.74 3.32 1.72
C PRO A 127 -4.99 4.44 2.73
N THR A 128 -4.35 5.60 2.57
CA THR A 128 -4.51 6.74 3.47
C THR A 128 -5.60 7.71 3.04
N ASN A 129 -6.14 7.55 1.83
CA ASN A 129 -7.24 8.39 1.35
C ASN A 129 -8.50 8.17 2.20
N GLY A 130 -9.11 9.29 2.67
CA GLY A 130 -10.27 9.26 3.56
C GLY A 130 -9.96 8.96 5.03
N LEU A 131 -8.69 8.86 5.42
CA LEU A 131 -8.27 8.82 6.82
C LEU A 131 -7.99 10.24 7.34
N ASP A 132 -8.37 10.50 8.59
CA ASP A 132 -7.97 11.71 9.31
C ASP A 132 -6.50 11.66 9.75
N ILE A 133 -5.95 12.79 10.22
CA ILE A 133 -4.53 12.89 10.59
C ILE A 133 -4.13 11.87 11.66
N PRO A 134 -4.89 11.68 12.76
CA PRO A 134 -4.59 10.64 13.74
C PRO A 134 -4.57 9.24 13.14
N SER A 135 -5.55 8.90 12.29
CA SER A 135 -5.64 7.60 11.63
C SER A 135 -4.48 7.35 10.66
N LYS A 136 -4.00 8.37 9.94
CA LYS A 136 -2.79 8.28 9.11
C LYS A 136 -1.55 7.97 9.96
N SER A 137 -1.45 8.55 11.16
CA SER A 137 -0.37 8.23 12.10
C SER A 137 -0.45 6.80 12.62
N GLN A 138 -1.66 6.33 12.98
CA GLN A 138 -1.91 4.93 13.36
C GLN A 138 -1.53 3.98 12.23
N PHE A 139 -1.97 4.26 11.00
CA PHE A 139 -1.63 3.47 9.81
C PHE A 139 -0.12 3.26 9.68
N ARG A 140 0.68 4.34 9.75
CA ARG A 140 2.15 4.22 9.66
C ARG A 140 2.74 3.33 10.76
N LYS A 141 2.28 3.50 12.01
CA LYS A 141 2.76 2.68 13.15
C LYS A 141 2.41 1.20 12.97
N VAL A 142 1.19 0.91 12.54
CA VAL A 142 0.73 -0.48 12.34
C VAL A 142 1.47 -1.13 11.18
N MET A 143 1.70 -0.39 10.08
CA MET A 143 2.49 -0.88 8.96
C MET A 143 3.92 -1.26 9.38
N LEU A 144 4.62 -0.37 10.10
CA LEU A 144 5.98 -0.65 10.58
C LEU A 144 6.04 -1.84 11.54
N LYS A 145 5.02 -2.00 12.40
CA LYS A 145 4.93 -3.12 13.34
C LYS A 145 4.70 -4.47 12.64
N ALA A 146 3.95 -4.44 11.53
CA ALA A 146 3.57 -5.66 10.80
C ALA A 146 4.60 -6.12 9.76
N MET A 147 5.59 -5.29 9.45
CA MET A 147 6.62 -5.62 8.47
C MET A 147 7.50 -6.77 8.92
N THR A 148 7.83 -7.64 7.96
CA THR A 148 8.84 -8.69 8.09
C THR A 148 9.85 -8.59 6.94
N ASP A 149 11.01 -9.21 7.09
CA ASP A 149 12.06 -9.21 6.04
C ASP A 149 11.60 -9.88 4.73
N GLU A 150 10.58 -10.74 4.80
CA GLU A 150 10.04 -11.46 3.64
C GLU A 150 8.90 -10.71 2.95
N SER A 151 8.36 -9.64 3.55
CA SER A 151 7.21 -8.93 3.01
C SER A 151 7.61 -7.84 2.03
N CYS A 152 6.90 -7.78 0.90
CA CYS A 152 6.93 -6.72 -0.09
C CYS A 152 5.58 -6.02 -0.10
N ILE A 153 5.57 -4.74 0.24
CA ILE A 153 4.35 -3.93 0.27
C ILE A 153 4.47 -2.84 -0.78
N ILE A 154 3.49 -2.74 -1.68
CA ILE A 154 3.42 -1.67 -2.67
C ILE A 154 2.22 -0.78 -2.32
N ILE A 155 2.47 0.49 -2.10
CA ILE A 155 1.45 1.48 -1.75
C ILE A 155 1.33 2.50 -2.88
N SER A 156 0.19 2.53 -3.56
CA SER A 156 -0.10 3.63 -4.48
C SER A 156 -0.57 4.86 -3.71
N THR A 157 -0.07 6.02 -4.09
CA THR A 157 -0.59 7.29 -3.57
C THR A 157 -0.25 8.47 -4.49
N HIS A 158 -1.06 9.51 -4.42
CA HIS A 158 -0.76 10.83 -4.92
C HIS A 158 -0.37 11.81 -3.79
N GLN A 159 -0.42 11.37 -2.52
CA GLN A 159 -0.11 12.16 -1.32
C GLN A 159 1.15 11.59 -0.63
N VAL A 160 2.32 11.92 -1.16
CA VAL A 160 3.62 11.41 -0.67
C VAL A 160 3.85 11.70 0.82
N ARG A 161 3.37 12.87 1.30
CA ARG A 161 3.52 13.28 2.70
C ARG A 161 2.90 12.28 3.69
N ASP A 162 1.86 11.56 3.29
CA ASP A 162 1.20 10.57 4.15
C ASP A 162 2.07 9.35 4.44
N LEU A 163 3.03 9.07 3.55
CA LEU A 163 3.92 7.92 3.62
C LEU A 163 5.34 8.28 4.09
N HIS A 164 5.53 9.51 4.57
CA HIS A 164 6.82 9.96 5.09
C HIS A 164 7.37 8.98 6.14
N ASN A 165 8.65 8.63 6.04
CA ASN A 165 9.35 7.66 6.89
C ASN A 165 8.80 6.21 6.84
N LEU A 166 7.94 5.88 5.87
CA LEU A 166 7.42 4.52 5.70
C LEU A 166 7.98 3.83 4.46
N ILE A 167 8.31 4.59 3.41
CA ILE A 167 8.70 4.08 2.11
C ILE A 167 10.22 3.88 2.05
N ASP A 168 10.67 2.72 1.57
CA ASP A 168 12.09 2.40 1.32
C ASP A 168 12.52 2.77 -0.09
N SER A 169 11.61 2.70 -1.06
CA SER A 169 11.88 3.03 -2.46
C SER A 169 10.66 3.64 -3.14
N VAL A 170 10.91 4.34 -4.24
CA VAL A 170 9.89 5.10 -4.97
C VAL A 170 9.89 4.68 -6.44
N LEU A 171 8.69 4.38 -6.95
CA LEU A 171 8.40 4.24 -8.37
C LEU A 171 7.46 5.39 -8.79
N ILE A 172 7.92 6.28 -9.66
CA ILE A 172 7.12 7.39 -10.19
C ILE A 172 6.64 7.08 -11.59
N LEU A 173 5.32 7.13 -11.80
CA LEU A 173 4.70 7.00 -13.11
C LEU A 173 4.31 8.38 -13.67
N ASP A 174 4.61 8.61 -14.95
CA ASP A 174 4.10 9.74 -15.72
C ASP A 174 3.85 9.35 -17.17
N ASN A 175 2.66 9.67 -17.70
CA ASN A 175 2.26 9.44 -19.09
C ASN A 175 2.64 8.04 -19.62
N THR A 176 2.34 6.97 -18.85
CA THR A 176 2.63 5.56 -19.17
C THR A 176 4.12 5.18 -19.10
N ASN A 177 4.99 6.08 -18.68
CA ASN A 177 6.42 5.84 -18.51
C ASN A 177 6.79 5.78 -17.03
N VAL A 178 7.85 5.05 -16.72
CA VAL A 178 8.50 5.09 -15.41
C VAL A 178 9.52 6.24 -15.46
N LEU A 179 9.24 7.30 -14.68
CA LEU A 179 10.16 8.44 -14.56
C LEU A 179 11.30 8.16 -13.60
N LEU A 180 10.99 7.48 -12.51
CA LEU A 180 11.94 7.15 -11.46
C LEU A 180 11.61 5.77 -10.89
N ASN A 181 12.64 4.98 -10.68
CA ASN A 181 12.59 3.75 -9.87
C ASN A 181 13.90 3.70 -9.08
N ALA A 182 13.86 4.10 -7.82
CA ALA A 182 15.06 4.22 -7.00
C ALA A 182 14.74 4.04 -5.51
N SER A 183 15.73 3.57 -4.74
CA SER A 183 15.67 3.58 -3.29
C SER A 183 15.83 5.01 -2.75
N ASN A 184 15.42 5.23 -1.51
CA ASN A 184 15.64 6.53 -0.85
C ASN A 184 17.13 6.85 -0.74
N GLU A 185 17.99 5.86 -0.50
CA GLU A 185 19.45 6.03 -0.48
C GLU A 185 19.97 6.52 -1.83
N GLU A 186 19.58 5.86 -2.92
CA GLU A 186 19.97 6.26 -4.28
C GLU A 186 19.49 7.67 -4.65
N ILE A 187 18.32 8.09 -4.13
CA ILE A 187 17.80 9.44 -4.36
C ILE A 187 18.64 10.45 -3.57
N CYS A 188 18.92 10.18 -2.30
CA CYS A 188 19.72 11.08 -1.45
C CYS A 188 21.16 11.21 -1.94
N ASP A 189 21.72 10.17 -2.56
CA ASP A 189 23.07 10.24 -3.15
C ASP A 189 23.15 11.11 -4.42
N LYS A 190 22.03 11.25 -5.15
CA LYS A 190 21.98 11.96 -6.43
C LYS A 190 21.36 13.35 -6.35
N ILE A 191 20.53 13.61 -5.34
CA ILE A 191 19.76 14.84 -5.22
C ILE A 191 19.95 15.43 -3.83
N TYR A 192 20.47 16.65 -3.81
CA TYR A 192 20.58 17.42 -2.57
C TYR A 192 19.32 18.27 -2.37
N PHE A 193 18.77 18.22 -1.15
CA PHE A 193 17.66 19.05 -0.72
C PHE A 193 18.15 20.01 0.37
N GLY A 194 18.02 21.29 0.15
CA GLY A 194 18.49 22.28 1.10
C GLY A 194 17.96 23.68 0.84
N THR A 195 18.22 24.59 1.77
CA THR A 195 17.98 26.03 1.58
C THR A 195 19.30 26.70 1.23
N ALA A 196 19.29 27.56 0.22
CA ALA A 196 20.47 28.32 -0.18
C ALA A 196 20.08 29.75 -0.52
N ASP A 197 20.87 30.72 -0.08
CA ASP A 197 20.72 32.13 -0.45
C ASP A 197 21.17 32.40 -1.88
N LYS A 198 22.06 31.59 -2.41
CA LYS A 198 22.57 31.63 -3.80
C LYS A 198 22.91 30.24 -4.28
N ILE A 199 22.55 29.96 -5.53
CA ILE A 199 22.89 28.71 -6.22
C ILE A 199 24.17 28.92 -7.00
N ASN A 200 25.16 28.05 -6.83
CA ASN A 200 26.38 28.09 -7.59
C ASN A 200 26.11 27.74 -9.05
N SER A 201 26.79 28.38 -10.00
CA SER A 201 26.60 28.20 -11.43
C SER A 201 26.90 26.79 -11.96
N GLU A 202 27.55 25.94 -11.16
CA GLU A 202 27.88 24.54 -11.48
C GLU A 202 26.79 23.56 -11.03
N GLU A 203 25.84 23.99 -10.19
CA GLU A 203 24.76 23.16 -9.66
C GLU A 203 23.53 23.24 -10.56
N LYS A 204 23.00 22.09 -10.95
CA LYS A 204 21.75 22.02 -11.72
C LYS A 204 20.56 22.13 -10.77
N LEU A 205 19.92 23.30 -10.75
CA LEU A 205 18.65 23.47 -10.06
C LEU A 205 17.56 22.66 -10.72
N LEU A 206 16.94 21.74 -9.97
CA LEU A 206 15.83 20.92 -10.43
C LEU A 206 14.47 21.53 -10.05
N PHE A 207 14.39 22.15 -8.89
CA PHE A 207 13.18 22.77 -8.37
C PHE A 207 13.53 23.80 -7.27
N SER A 208 12.79 24.91 -7.17
CA SER A 208 12.87 25.85 -6.06
C SER A 208 11.48 26.35 -5.66
N GLU A 209 11.29 26.55 -4.36
CA GLU A 209 10.16 27.31 -3.81
C GLU A 209 10.70 28.48 -3.01
N ASP A 210 10.10 29.66 -3.19
CA ASP A 210 10.38 30.83 -2.36
C ASP A 210 9.85 30.58 -0.94
N SER A 211 10.67 30.79 0.08
CA SER A 211 10.35 30.57 1.49
C SER A 211 9.65 31.78 2.10
#